data_2ba4d9decf44f0d2faef76b23b553f4b
#
_entry.id   2ba4d9decf44f0d2faef76b23b553f4b
#
_cell.length_a   1.000
_cell.length_b   1.000
_cell.length_c   1.000
_cell.angle_alpha   90.00
_cell.angle_beta   90.00
_cell.angle_gamma   90.00
#
_symmetry.space_group_name_H-M   'P 1'
#
loop_
_entity.id
_entity.type
_entity.pdbx_description
1 polymer ?
#
loop_
_entity_poly.entity_id
_entity_poly.type
_entity_poly.pdbx_seq_one_letter_code
_entity_poly.pdbx_strand_id
1 'polypeptide(L)'
;MKQVLEQFGNRVVKAAKLNLGATRTITFNDGKKRRRRQVFSGDLKDSIDFNLLVKQNRNTKGQFQSGFNYEMFFEMLDYGQYIDEGVDGVKYKVQGGSRFGFTNKYPNMGAIRRMVTNNKFKLRDFKTGKFIPKTKANIDSATFLVSRSIYRKGIPKSNFFTAPFALEFERLPLELLRGLDDDLDHILRDF
;
A
#
# COMPACT_ATOMS: atom_id res chain seq x y z
N MET A 1 -16.15 -21.87 4.59
CA MET A 1 -14.69 -21.58 4.63
C MET A 1 -14.23 -20.67 3.49
N LYS A 2 -14.34 -21.03 2.19
CA LYS A 2 -13.91 -20.21 1.04
C LYS A 2 -14.53 -18.80 1.04
N GLN A 3 -15.84 -18.72 1.27
CA GLN A 3 -16.59 -17.46 1.31
C GLN A 3 -16.06 -16.49 2.39
N VAL A 4 -15.69 -17.00 3.57
CA VAL A 4 -15.13 -16.19 4.67
C VAL A 4 -13.80 -15.55 4.23
N LEU A 5 -12.92 -16.32 3.57
CA LEU A 5 -11.63 -15.82 3.07
C LEU A 5 -11.83 -14.79 1.94
N GLU A 6 -12.77 -15.00 1.03
CA GLU A 6 -13.11 -14.02 -0.01
C GLU A 6 -13.64 -12.71 0.59
N GLN A 7 -14.50 -12.79 1.59
CA GLN A 7 -15.00 -11.62 2.31
C GLN A 7 -13.87 -10.86 3.02
N PHE A 8 -12.96 -11.59 3.69
CA PHE A 8 -11.77 -11.01 4.31
C PHE A 8 -10.91 -10.26 3.27
N GLY A 9 -10.56 -10.91 2.15
CA GLY A 9 -9.76 -10.29 1.09
C GLY A 9 -10.43 -9.02 0.54
N ASN A 10 -11.74 -9.07 0.27
CA ASN A 10 -12.51 -7.94 -0.21
C ASN A 10 -12.50 -6.76 0.79
N ARG A 11 -12.65 -7.03 2.11
CA ARG A 11 -12.61 -5.99 3.14
C ARG A 11 -11.24 -5.32 3.21
N VAL A 12 -10.15 -6.11 3.18
CA VAL A 12 -8.78 -5.59 3.19
C VAL A 12 -8.53 -4.70 1.97
N VAL A 13 -8.83 -5.18 0.76
CA VAL A 13 -8.64 -4.42 -0.49
C VAL A 13 -9.46 -3.14 -0.48
N LYS A 14 -10.74 -3.21 -0.10
CA LYS A 14 -11.63 -2.05 0.00
C LYS A 14 -11.09 -1.00 0.97
N ALA A 15 -10.66 -1.42 2.16
CA ALA A 15 -10.12 -0.53 3.18
C ALA A 15 -8.78 0.09 2.76
N ALA A 16 -7.89 -0.68 2.12
CA ALA A 16 -6.63 -0.17 1.57
C ALA A 16 -6.88 0.89 0.47
N LYS A 17 -7.80 0.63 -0.45
CA LYS A 17 -8.21 1.58 -1.51
C LYS A 17 -8.81 2.87 -0.93
N LEU A 18 -9.62 2.77 0.12
CA LEU A 18 -10.18 3.92 0.83
C LEU A 18 -9.07 4.73 1.53
N ASN A 19 -8.15 4.03 2.19
CA ASN A 19 -7.03 4.65 2.88
C ASN A 19 -6.15 5.47 1.94
N LEU A 20 -5.83 4.95 0.76
CA LEU A 20 -5.09 5.70 -0.26
C LEU A 20 -5.86 6.92 -0.78
N GLY A 21 -7.17 6.80 -0.96
CA GLY A 21 -8.03 7.88 -1.46
C GLY A 21 -8.30 8.99 -0.45
N ALA A 22 -8.16 8.71 0.83
CA ALA A 22 -8.50 9.65 1.90
C ALA A 22 -7.47 10.76 2.07
N THR A 23 -7.95 11.94 2.43
CA THR A 23 -7.08 13.04 2.90
C THR A 23 -6.80 12.86 4.38
N ARG A 24 -5.55 12.58 4.72
CA ARG A 24 -5.10 12.30 6.09
C ARG A 24 -4.04 13.27 6.54
N THR A 25 -3.93 13.46 7.86
CA THR A 25 -2.78 14.10 8.47
C THR A 25 -1.64 13.09 8.56
N ILE A 26 -0.57 13.34 7.83
CA ILE A 26 0.61 12.48 7.78
C ILE A 26 1.73 13.16 8.55
N THR A 27 2.36 12.42 9.46
CA THR A 27 3.59 12.84 10.11
C THR A 27 4.77 12.48 9.21
N PHE A 28 5.50 13.49 8.77
CA PHE A 28 6.71 13.29 7.96
C PHE A 28 7.88 12.87 8.86
N ASN A 29 8.90 12.27 8.28
CA ASN A 29 10.07 11.81 9.00
C ASN A 29 10.82 12.96 9.72
N ASP A 30 10.60 14.23 9.33
CA ASP A 30 11.10 15.42 10.00
C ASP A 30 10.19 15.89 11.15
N GLY A 31 9.22 15.09 11.56
CA GLY A 31 8.27 15.38 12.65
C GLY A 31 7.12 16.33 12.26
N LYS A 32 7.15 16.93 11.08
CA LYS A 32 6.10 17.87 10.65
C LYS A 32 4.83 17.14 10.23
N LYS A 33 3.70 17.58 10.75
CA LYS A 33 2.37 17.07 10.37
C LYS A 33 1.81 17.89 9.22
N ARG A 34 1.33 17.22 8.18
CA ARG A 34 0.68 17.85 7.04
C ARG A 34 -0.54 17.05 6.59
N ARG A 35 -1.62 17.76 6.28
CA ARG A 35 -2.81 17.16 5.70
C ARG A 35 -2.61 17.01 4.19
N ARG A 36 -2.63 15.77 3.69
CA ARG A 36 -2.50 15.49 2.25
C ARG A 36 -3.23 14.22 1.86
N ARG A 37 -3.56 14.13 0.58
CA ARG A 37 -4.01 12.91 -0.09
C ARG A 37 -2.79 12.14 -0.57
N GLN A 38 -2.79 10.82 -0.41
CA GLN A 38 -1.65 9.98 -0.80
C GLN A 38 -1.67 9.59 -2.28
N VAL A 39 -2.86 9.45 -2.86
CA VAL A 39 -3.02 9.10 -4.28
C VAL A 39 -2.69 10.28 -5.16
N PHE A 40 -1.76 10.10 -6.09
CA PHE A 40 -1.41 11.07 -7.10
C PHE A 40 -2.04 10.75 -8.47
N SER A 41 -1.77 9.56 -9.04
CA SER A 41 -2.33 9.12 -10.33
C SER A 41 -3.60 8.27 -10.17
N GLY A 42 -3.69 7.46 -9.17
CA GLY A 42 -4.72 6.44 -8.96
C GLY A 42 -4.23 5.02 -9.24
N ASP A 43 -3.17 4.88 -10.05
CA ASP A 43 -2.69 3.58 -10.54
C ASP A 43 -2.44 2.57 -9.41
N LEU A 44 -1.81 3.01 -8.30
CA LEU A 44 -1.61 2.15 -7.14
C LEU A 44 -2.93 1.69 -6.51
N LYS A 45 -3.90 2.61 -6.40
CA LYS A 45 -5.20 2.29 -5.84
C LYS A 45 -5.92 1.24 -6.68
N ASP A 46 -5.83 1.37 -8.00
CA ASP A 46 -6.53 0.51 -8.94
C ASP A 46 -5.85 -0.88 -9.05
N SER A 47 -4.53 -0.95 -8.80
CA SER A 47 -3.75 -2.19 -8.84
C SER A 47 -3.88 -3.08 -7.61
N ILE A 48 -4.47 -2.60 -6.51
CA ILE A 48 -4.61 -3.42 -5.30
C ILE A 48 -5.69 -4.47 -5.53
N ASP A 49 -5.33 -5.72 -5.42
CA ASP A 49 -6.25 -6.85 -5.56
C ASP A 49 -5.80 -8.03 -4.70
N PHE A 50 -6.56 -9.11 -4.68
CA PHE A 50 -6.18 -10.36 -4.04
C PHE A 50 -6.59 -11.56 -4.88
N ASN A 51 -5.81 -12.64 -4.75
CA ASN A 51 -6.09 -13.93 -5.34
C ASN A 51 -6.23 -14.99 -4.25
N LEU A 52 -7.28 -15.79 -4.31
CA LEU A 52 -7.51 -16.94 -3.44
C LEU A 52 -7.36 -18.24 -4.24
N LEU A 53 -6.31 -18.98 -3.96
CA LEU A 53 -6.10 -20.31 -4.53
C LEU A 53 -6.62 -21.38 -3.59
N VAL A 54 -7.43 -22.28 -4.14
CA VAL A 54 -7.96 -23.45 -3.42
C VAL A 54 -7.34 -24.70 -4.04
N LYS A 55 -6.51 -25.39 -3.27
CA LYS A 55 -5.85 -26.63 -3.71
C LYS A 55 -6.37 -27.80 -2.91
N GLN A 56 -6.79 -28.85 -3.59
CA GLN A 56 -7.14 -30.10 -2.92
C GLN A 56 -5.85 -30.79 -2.42
N ASN A 57 -5.90 -31.28 -1.19
CA ASN A 57 -4.77 -32.00 -0.62
C ASN A 57 -4.49 -33.28 -1.40
N ARG A 58 -3.18 -33.56 -1.62
CA ARG A 58 -2.71 -34.83 -2.21
C ARG A 58 -1.65 -35.44 -1.29
N ASN A 59 -1.67 -36.77 -1.17
CA ASN A 59 -0.61 -37.48 -0.45
C ASN A 59 0.69 -37.52 -1.29
N THR A 60 1.76 -38.06 -0.71
CA THR A 60 3.07 -38.25 -1.36
C THR A 60 3.02 -39.11 -2.62
N LYS A 61 1.97 -39.92 -2.80
CA LYS A 61 1.70 -40.75 -3.97
C LYS A 61 0.80 -40.06 -5.02
N GLY A 62 0.46 -38.76 -4.80
CA GLY A 62 -0.39 -38.00 -5.69
C GLY A 62 -1.90 -38.28 -5.61
N GLN A 63 -2.35 -39.13 -4.68
CA GLN A 63 -3.76 -39.44 -4.46
C GLN A 63 -4.43 -38.30 -3.69
N PHE A 64 -5.70 -38.02 -4.01
CA PHE A 64 -6.47 -37.02 -3.32
C PHE A 64 -6.71 -37.41 -1.85
N GLN A 65 -6.46 -36.47 -0.95
CA GLN A 65 -6.81 -36.58 0.46
C GLN A 65 -7.98 -35.67 0.79
N SER A 66 -8.68 -35.99 1.88
CA SER A 66 -9.72 -35.14 2.43
C SER A 66 -9.12 -33.79 2.86
N GLY A 67 -9.75 -32.68 2.46
CA GLY A 67 -9.37 -31.34 2.84
C GLY A 67 -8.85 -30.49 1.68
N PHE A 68 -8.86 -29.17 1.92
CA PHE A 68 -8.41 -28.14 0.98
C PHE A 68 -7.37 -27.25 1.66
N ASN A 69 -6.35 -26.86 0.91
CA ASN A 69 -5.42 -25.80 1.28
C ASN A 69 -5.89 -24.51 0.63
N TYR A 70 -5.94 -23.45 1.42
CA TYR A 70 -6.28 -22.11 0.98
C TYR A 70 -5.03 -21.24 1.04
N GLU A 71 -4.66 -20.65 -0.09
CA GLU A 71 -3.55 -19.70 -0.19
C GLU A 71 -4.10 -18.37 -0.69
N MET A 72 -3.87 -17.30 0.06
CA MET A 72 -4.32 -15.96 -0.32
C MET A 72 -3.12 -15.06 -0.57
N PHE A 73 -3.11 -14.38 -1.70
CA PHE A 73 -2.07 -13.44 -2.10
C PHE A 73 -2.71 -12.08 -2.35
N PHE A 74 -2.09 -11.04 -1.81
CA PHE A 74 -2.44 -9.66 -2.12
C PHE A 74 -1.43 -9.10 -3.11
N GLU A 75 -1.93 -8.46 -4.15
CA GLU A 75 -1.15 -7.91 -5.25
C GLU A 75 -1.29 -6.40 -5.30
N MET A 76 -0.22 -5.72 -5.63
CA MET A 76 -0.20 -4.29 -5.89
C MET A 76 1.06 -3.90 -6.67
N LEU A 77 1.09 -2.71 -7.25
CA LEU A 77 2.30 -2.19 -7.90
C LEU A 77 3.48 -2.16 -6.90
N ASP A 78 4.67 -2.51 -7.37
CA ASP A 78 5.90 -2.66 -6.57
C ASP A 78 6.19 -1.46 -5.65
N TYR A 79 5.88 -0.25 -6.10
CA TYR A 79 6.11 0.94 -5.29
C TYR A 79 5.12 1.10 -4.12
N GLY A 80 4.08 0.29 -4.06
CA GLY A 80 3.11 0.28 -2.96
C GLY A 80 3.77 0.00 -1.61
N GLN A 81 4.73 -0.92 -1.56
CA GLN A 81 5.46 -1.25 -0.34
C GLN A 81 6.22 -0.03 0.23
N TYR A 82 6.85 0.77 -0.65
CA TYR A 82 7.56 1.99 -0.22
C TYR A 82 6.61 3.07 0.32
N ILE A 83 5.38 3.11 -0.17
CA ILE A 83 4.36 4.03 0.35
C ILE A 83 3.79 3.51 1.66
N ASP A 84 3.56 2.22 1.79
CA ASP A 84 2.98 1.61 2.98
C ASP A 84 3.94 1.70 4.17
N GLU A 85 5.15 1.18 4.02
CA GLU A 85 6.18 1.13 5.08
C GLU A 85 6.97 2.43 5.23
N GLY A 86 6.92 3.29 4.22
CA GLY A 86 7.77 4.46 4.12
C GLY A 86 9.20 4.12 3.71
N VAL A 87 10.03 5.14 3.54
CA VAL A 87 11.46 5.01 3.19
C VAL A 87 12.26 5.95 4.06
N ASP A 88 13.31 5.44 4.69
CA ASP A 88 14.24 6.25 5.47
C ASP A 88 14.98 7.24 4.58
N GLY A 89 15.01 8.50 4.99
CA GLY A 89 15.90 9.48 4.39
C GLY A 89 17.31 9.39 5.00
N VAL A 90 18.26 10.00 4.33
CA VAL A 90 19.65 10.06 4.84
C VAL A 90 19.70 10.85 6.16
N LYS A 91 18.90 11.91 6.28
CA LYS A 91 18.88 12.76 7.48
C LYS A 91 17.80 12.39 8.48
N TYR A 92 16.64 11.94 8.02
CA TYR A 92 15.48 11.67 8.87
C TYR A 92 14.98 10.26 8.64
N LYS A 93 14.67 9.57 9.72
CA LYS A 93 14.20 8.19 9.71
C LYS A 93 12.67 8.10 9.84
N VAL A 94 12.10 7.05 9.33
CA VAL A 94 10.68 6.72 9.50
C VAL A 94 10.42 6.39 10.97
N GLN A 95 9.37 6.95 11.53
CA GLN A 95 8.97 6.61 12.90
C GLN A 95 8.58 5.12 12.98
N GLY A 96 9.22 4.40 13.89
CA GLY A 96 9.10 2.94 14.01
C GLY A 96 9.97 2.14 13.06
N GLY A 97 10.83 2.81 12.28
CA GLY A 97 11.75 2.20 11.33
C GLY A 97 11.10 1.86 9.99
N SER A 98 11.94 1.63 9.00
CA SER A 98 11.58 1.08 7.69
C SER A 98 12.70 0.16 7.23
N ARG A 99 12.36 -0.92 6.51
CA ARG A 99 13.36 -1.78 5.85
C ARG A 99 13.92 -1.14 4.58
N PHE A 100 13.34 -0.03 4.13
CA PHE A 100 13.78 0.72 2.97
C PHE A 100 14.47 2.01 3.38
N GLY A 101 15.56 2.36 2.72
CA GLY A 101 16.28 3.60 3.01
C GLY A 101 17.15 4.07 1.86
N PHE A 102 17.29 5.40 1.76
CA PHE A 102 18.27 6.00 0.86
C PHE A 102 19.64 6.00 1.53
N THR A 103 20.65 5.49 0.82
CA THR A 103 22.07 5.53 1.25
C THR A 103 22.88 6.42 0.32
N ASN A 104 23.34 5.87 -0.80
CA ASN A 104 24.24 6.54 -1.74
C ASN A 104 23.56 6.96 -3.05
N LYS A 105 22.32 6.52 -3.29
CA LYS A 105 21.60 6.80 -4.54
C LYS A 105 20.41 7.72 -4.30
N TYR A 106 20.28 8.70 -5.16
CA TYR A 106 19.09 9.54 -5.22
C TYR A 106 17.87 8.75 -5.71
N PRO A 107 16.64 9.20 -5.37
CA PRO A 107 15.43 8.67 -5.99
C PRO A 107 15.48 8.76 -7.51
N ASN A 108 14.73 7.90 -8.20
CA ASN A 108 14.67 7.88 -9.65
C ASN A 108 14.20 9.26 -10.19
N MET A 109 15.15 10.02 -10.76
CA MET A 109 14.90 11.37 -11.28
C MET A 109 13.87 11.39 -12.41
N GLY A 110 13.84 10.34 -13.26
CA GLY A 110 12.87 10.22 -14.34
C GLY A 110 11.44 10.07 -13.82
N ALA A 111 11.24 9.28 -12.76
CA ALA A 111 9.93 9.15 -12.11
C ALA A 111 9.48 10.46 -11.46
N ILE A 112 10.40 11.15 -10.77
CA ILE A 112 10.11 12.47 -10.17
C ILE A 112 9.80 13.50 -11.25
N ARG A 113 10.54 13.50 -12.36
CA ARG A 113 10.27 14.39 -13.49
C ARG A 113 8.87 14.18 -14.07
N ARG A 114 8.46 12.92 -14.30
CA ARG A 114 7.09 12.61 -14.74
C ARG A 114 6.05 13.14 -13.75
N MET A 115 6.28 12.99 -12.44
CA MET A 115 5.40 13.53 -11.41
C MET A 115 5.32 15.07 -11.47
N VAL A 116 6.45 15.78 -11.60
CA VAL A 116 6.52 17.24 -11.65
C VAL A 116 5.86 17.78 -12.92
N THR A 117 6.00 17.07 -14.04
CA THR A 117 5.39 17.45 -15.34
C THR A 117 3.87 17.24 -15.33
N ASN A 118 3.34 16.34 -14.52
CA ASN A 118 1.90 16.07 -14.45
C ASN A 118 1.11 17.33 -14.07
N ASN A 119 -0.02 17.57 -14.75
CA ASN A 119 -0.86 18.77 -14.58
C ASN A 119 -1.42 18.97 -13.17
N LYS A 120 -1.53 17.88 -12.38
CA LYS A 120 -1.95 17.92 -10.96
C LYS A 120 -0.87 18.51 -10.05
N PHE A 121 0.42 18.49 -10.47
CA PHE A 121 1.53 19.06 -9.71
C PHE A 121 1.68 20.54 -10.09
N LYS A 122 1.48 21.43 -9.13
CA LYS A 122 1.59 22.89 -9.34
C LYS A 122 2.93 23.39 -8.82
N LEU A 123 3.70 24.05 -9.69
CA LEU A 123 4.97 24.68 -9.33
C LEU A 123 4.70 26.01 -8.64
N ARG A 124 5.45 26.30 -7.58
CA ARG A 124 5.42 27.58 -6.86
C ARG A 124 6.83 28.12 -6.72
N ASP A 125 6.96 29.42 -6.87
CA ASP A 125 8.18 30.14 -6.54
C ASP A 125 8.46 30.06 -5.04
N PHE A 126 9.70 29.76 -4.68
CA PHE A 126 10.07 29.53 -3.28
C PHE A 126 10.00 30.81 -2.42
N LYS A 127 10.31 31.97 -3.01
CA LYS A 127 10.35 33.26 -2.29
C LYS A 127 8.96 33.87 -2.18
N THR A 128 8.22 33.89 -3.26
CA THR A 128 6.94 34.59 -3.35
C THR A 128 5.72 33.71 -3.11
N GLY A 129 5.88 32.37 -3.16
CA GLY A 129 4.78 31.41 -3.05
C GLY A 129 3.82 31.41 -4.26
N LYS A 130 4.00 32.30 -5.24
CA LYS A 130 3.16 32.41 -6.43
C LYS A 130 3.36 31.20 -7.37
N PHE A 131 2.32 30.87 -8.12
CA PHE A 131 2.42 29.84 -9.16
C PHE A 131 3.33 30.31 -10.30
N ILE A 132 4.20 29.40 -10.75
CA ILE A 132 5.11 29.64 -11.88
C ILE A 132 4.81 28.66 -13.03
N PRO A 133 5.05 29.07 -14.28
CA PRO A 133 4.81 28.25 -15.46
C PRO A 133 5.74 27.03 -15.48
N LYS A 134 5.30 25.97 -16.13
CA LYS A 134 6.06 24.72 -16.32
C LYS A 134 7.01 24.81 -17.52
N THR A 135 7.94 25.74 -17.47
CA THR A 135 9.06 25.78 -18.42
C THR A 135 10.02 24.63 -18.16
N LYS A 136 10.83 24.24 -19.14
CA LYS A 136 11.85 23.17 -19.00
C LYS A 136 12.76 23.46 -17.79
N ALA A 137 13.26 24.69 -17.66
CA ALA A 137 14.12 25.10 -16.55
C ALA A 137 13.42 24.97 -15.18
N ASN A 138 12.17 25.38 -15.07
CA ASN A 138 11.40 25.26 -13.83
C ASN A 138 11.09 23.80 -13.47
N ILE A 139 10.83 22.93 -14.46
CA ILE A 139 10.64 21.50 -14.27
C ILE A 139 11.96 20.87 -13.80
N ASP A 140 13.09 21.20 -14.41
CA ASP A 140 14.39 20.65 -14.03
C ASP A 140 14.78 21.03 -12.60
N SER A 141 14.64 22.31 -12.25
CA SER A 141 14.86 22.82 -10.89
C SER A 141 13.95 22.15 -9.87
N ALA A 142 12.65 22.04 -10.15
CA ALA A 142 11.70 21.40 -9.26
C ALA A 142 11.99 19.91 -9.11
N THR A 143 12.35 19.21 -10.18
CA THR A 143 12.74 17.79 -10.16
C THR A 143 13.94 17.57 -9.22
N PHE A 144 14.96 18.41 -9.34
CA PHE A 144 16.14 18.35 -8.47
C PHE A 144 15.79 18.62 -7.00
N LEU A 145 15.03 19.67 -6.72
CA LEU A 145 14.65 20.05 -5.35
C LEU A 145 13.78 18.98 -4.68
N VAL A 146 12.81 18.42 -5.40
CA VAL A 146 11.95 17.34 -4.91
C VAL A 146 12.78 16.09 -4.65
N SER A 147 13.66 15.69 -5.59
CA SER A 147 14.55 14.54 -5.43
C SER A 147 15.46 14.70 -4.21
N ARG A 148 16.10 15.85 -4.06
CA ARG A 148 16.93 16.16 -2.90
C ARG A 148 16.13 16.13 -1.59
N SER A 149 14.89 16.63 -1.61
CA SER A 149 14.02 16.60 -0.42
C SER A 149 13.67 15.17 -0.03
N ILE A 150 13.29 14.32 -1.00
CA ILE A 150 12.97 12.91 -0.77
C ILE A 150 14.23 12.15 -0.29
N TYR A 151 15.38 12.36 -0.91
CA TYR A 151 16.64 11.74 -0.49
C TYR A 151 16.99 12.06 0.98
N ARG A 152 16.85 13.31 1.39
CA ARG A 152 17.17 13.74 2.75
C ARG A 152 16.14 13.35 3.78
N LYS A 153 14.84 13.47 3.45
CA LYS A 153 13.74 13.30 4.39
C LYS A 153 13.11 11.93 4.35
N GLY A 154 13.33 11.19 3.27
CA GLY A 154 12.63 9.93 3.03
C GLY A 154 11.17 10.12 2.58
N ILE A 155 10.44 9.01 2.61
CA ILE A 155 9.00 8.93 2.32
C ILE A 155 8.31 8.56 3.63
N PRO A 156 7.32 9.33 4.10
CA PRO A 156 6.63 9.01 5.34
C PRO A 156 5.81 7.73 5.19
N LYS A 157 5.76 6.94 6.26
CA LYS A 157 4.95 5.73 6.38
C LYS A 157 3.47 6.06 6.30
N SER A 158 2.72 5.27 5.54
CA SER A 158 1.29 5.48 5.39
C SER A 158 0.42 4.42 6.03
N ASN A 159 0.90 3.18 6.13
CA ASN A 159 0.17 2.00 6.58
C ASN A 159 -1.19 1.84 5.87
N PHE A 160 -1.27 2.20 4.59
CA PHE A 160 -2.54 2.15 3.88
C PHE A 160 -3.05 0.72 3.70
N PHE A 161 -2.13 -0.23 3.60
CA PHE A 161 -2.41 -1.66 3.45
C PHE A 161 -2.19 -2.41 4.77
N THR A 162 -1.04 -2.23 5.42
CA THR A 162 -0.67 -2.97 6.65
C THR A 162 -1.68 -2.76 7.78
N ALA A 163 -2.18 -1.54 7.98
CA ALA A 163 -3.13 -1.28 9.07
C ALA A 163 -4.49 -1.97 8.87
N PRO A 164 -5.17 -1.85 7.70
CA PRO A 164 -6.42 -2.58 7.48
C PRO A 164 -6.22 -4.09 7.44
N PHE A 165 -5.09 -4.58 6.91
CA PHE A 165 -4.78 -6.00 6.94
C PHE A 165 -4.70 -6.53 8.37
N ALA A 166 -3.95 -5.89 9.25
CA ALA A 166 -3.82 -6.31 10.64
C ALA A 166 -5.18 -6.31 11.37
N LEU A 167 -5.99 -5.26 11.17
CA LEU A 167 -7.31 -5.13 11.77
C LEU A 167 -8.28 -6.26 11.34
N GLU A 168 -8.32 -6.56 10.05
CA GLU A 168 -9.18 -7.61 9.53
C GLU A 168 -8.64 -9.01 9.88
N PHE A 169 -7.31 -9.17 9.95
CA PHE A 169 -6.67 -10.44 10.33
C PHE A 169 -6.96 -10.83 11.78
N GLU A 170 -7.06 -9.87 12.71
CA GLU A 170 -7.44 -10.13 14.09
C GLU A 170 -8.85 -10.74 14.21
N ARG A 171 -9.75 -10.46 13.28
CA ARG A 171 -11.12 -10.98 13.25
C ARG A 171 -11.24 -12.32 12.57
N LEU A 172 -10.32 -12.61 11.65
CA LEU A 172 -10.37 -13.78 10.76
C LEU A 172 -10.52 -15.13 11.51
N PRO A 173 -9.80 -15.40 12.63
CA PRO A 173 -9.94 -16.69 13.33
C PRO A 173 -11.36 -16.97 13.82
N LEU A 174 -12.04 -15.98 14.37
CA LEU A 174 -13.42 -16.13 14.85
C LEU A 174 -14.41 -16.31 13.69
N GLU A 175 -14.20 -15.63 12.56
CA GLU A 175 -15.04 -15.79 11.38
C GLU A 175 -14.84 -17.17 10.73
N LEU A 176 -13.61 -17.70 10.73
CA LEU A 176 -13.32 -19.05 10.25
C LEU A 176 -13.99 -20.13 11.12
N LEU A 177 -13.97 -19.98 12.46
CA LEU A 177 -14.65 -20.90 13.37
C LEU A 177 -16.17 -20.91 13.10
N ARG A 178 -16.79 -19.73 12.97
CA ARG A 178 -18.22 -19.63 12.63
C ARG A 178 -18.55 -20.25 11.27
N GLY A 179 -17.70 -20.01 10.26
CA GLY A 179 -17.88 -20.63 8.96
C GLY A 179 -17.75 -22.16 8.96
N LEU A 180 -16.96 -22.73 9.89
CA LEU A 180 -16.90 -24.18 10.12
C LEU A 180 -18.15 -24.70 10.76
N ASP A 181 -18.69 -24.01 11.78
CA ASP A 181 -19.94 -24.40 12.45
C ASP A 181 -21.11 -24.40 11.43
N ASP A 182 -21.22 -23.38 10.60
CA ASP A 182 -22.24 -23.30 9.55
C ASP A 182 -22.09 -24.44 8.52
N ASP A 183 -20.86 -24.76 8.09
CA ASP A 183 -20.58 -25.85 7.15
C ASP A 183 -20.95 -27.23 7.77
N LEU A 184 -20.69 -27.44 9.07
CA LEU A 184 -21.04 -28.66 9.82
C LEU A 184 -22.55 -28.77 9.99
N ASP A 185 -23.25 -27.71 10.35
CA ASP A 185 -24.71 -27.68 10.47
C ASP A 185 -25.41 -28.02 9.15
N HIS A 186 -24.89 -27.57 8.02
CA HIS A 186 -25.39 -27.95 6.69
C HIS A 186 -25.23 -29.45 6.44
N ILE A 187 -24.05 -29.99 6.72
CA ILE A 187 -23.80 -31.46 6.56
C ILE A 187 -24.72 -32.27 7.42
N LEU A 188 -24.94 -31.89 8.70
CA LEU A 188 -25.78 -32.64 9.65
C LEU A 188 -27.28 -32.54 9.31
N ARG A 189 -27.74 -31.53 8.59
CA ARG A 189 -29.16 -31.40 8.16
C ARG A 189 -29.48 -32.22 6.92
N ASP A 190 -28.47 -32.55 6.13
CA ASP A 190 -28.61 -33.33 4.90
C ASP A 190 -28.51 -34.85 5.14
N PHE A 191 -28.32 -35.25 6.41
CA PHE A 191 -28.42 -36.65 6.90
C PHE A 191 -29.69 -36.87 7.68
#